data_2d73d6b097dcdaf82c661f894d58698e
#
_entry.id   2d73d6b097dcdaf82c661f894d58698e
#
_cell.length_a   1.000
_cell.length_b   1.000
_cell.length_c   1.000
_cell.angle_alpha   90.00
_cell.angle_beta   90.00
_cell.angle_gamma   90.00
#
_symmetry.space_group_name_H-M   'P 1'
#
loop_
_entity.id
_entity.type
_entity.pdbx_description
1 polymer ?
#
loop_
_entity_poly.entity_id
_entity_poly.type
_entity_poly.pdbx_seq_one_letter_code
_entity_poly.pdbx_strand_id
1 'polypeptide(L)'
;VFRLQLALAQELDLPVMIHNREATEDTLKILKEYPLRGVMHCFNGSKETAQQILNMGFYLGIGGVLTFKNCKLADTLFELNEWAITNDQSPITNRLLLETDGPYLAPTPHRGERNESRLMILVAERLAQVYNCSVEQVIETTSRNAKALFRIK
;
A
#
# COMPACT_ATOMS: atom_id res chain seq x y z
N VAL A 1 -15.46 -17.48 -5.45
CA VAL A 1 -15.35 -16.91 -4.09
C VAL A 1 -15.03 -15.42 -4.15
N PHE A 2 -13.94 -14.95 -4.81
CA PHE A 2 -13.49 -13.55 -4.79
C PHE A 2 -14.59 -12.57 -5.23
N ARG A 3 -15.27 -12.81 -6.38
CA ARG A 3 -16.37 -11.95 -6.85
C ARG A 3 -17.54 -11.86 -5.85
N LEU A 4 -17.85 -12.92 -5.11
CA LEU A 4 -18.91 -12.91 -4.09
C LEU A 4 -18.51 -12.01 -2.89
N GLN A 5 -17.24 -12.04 -2.51
CA GLN A 5 -16.72 -11.18 -1.44
C GLN A 5 -16.74 -9.69 -1.85
N LEU A 6 -16.37 -9.39 -3.10
CA LEU A 6 -16.43 -8.02 -3.62
C LEU A 6 -17.87 -7.50 -3.72
N ALA A 7 -18.79 -8.33 -4.20
CA ALA A 7 -20.21 -7.97 -4.25
C ALA A 7 -20.78 -7.70 -2.86
N LEU A 8 -20.44 -8.53 -1.87
CA LEU A 8 -20.86 -8.32 -0.48
C LEU A 8 -20.26 -7.04 0.11
N ALA A 9 -18.97 -6.78 -0.14
CA ALA A 9 -18.33 -5.55 0.31
C ALA A 9 -18.97 -4.30 -0.31
N GLN A 10 -19.37 -4.38 -1.57
CA GLN A 10 -20.09 -3.31 -2.26
C GLN A 10 -21.49 -3.09 -1.67
N GLU A 11 -22.23 -4.15 -1.40
CA GLU A 11 -23.55 -4.09 -0.78
C GLU A 11 -23.50 -3.44 0.60
N LEU A 12 -22.47 -3.79 1.38
CA LEU A 12 -22.27 -3.28 2.74
C LEU A 12 -21.49 -1.96 2.81
N ASP A 13 -21.07 -1.40 1.67
CA ASP A 13 -20.21 -0.21 1.58
C ASP A 13 -18.94 -0.31 2.44
N LEU A 14 -18.32 -1.49 2.46
CA LEU A 14 -17.10 -1.75 3.21
C LEU A 14 -15.84 -1.59 2.34
N PRO A 15 -14.74 -1.04 2.89
CA PRO A 15 -13.44 -1.10 2.22
C PRO A 15 -12.91 -2.52 2.20
N VAL A 16 -12.15 -2.87 1.17
CA VAL A 16 -11.55 -4.20 1.02
C VAL A 16 -10.03 -4.15 1.15
N MET A 17 -9.47 -5.17 1.80
CA MET A 17 -8.05 -5.43 1.82
C MET A 17 -7.76 -6.62 0.89
N ILE A 18 -7.03 -6.38 -0.19
CA ILE A 18 -6.81 -7.37 -1.24
C ILE A 18 -5.44 -8.01 -1.04
N HIS A 19 -5.45 -9.30 -0.74
CA HIS A 19 -4.26 -10.12 -0.83
C HIS A 19 -4.06 -10.62 -2.26
N ASN A 20 -2.86 -10.41 -2.80
CA ASN A 20 -2.51 -10.84 -4.16
C ASN A 20 -1.14 -11.52 -4.19
N ARG A 21 -1.11 -12.75 -4.67
CA ARG A 21 0.12 -13.51 -4.92
C ARG A 21 -0.01 -14.27 -6.23
N GLU A 22 0.88 -13.97 -7.18
CA GLU A 22 0.95 -14.64 -8.50
C GLU A 22 -0.37 -14.60 -9.32
N ALA A 23 -1.26 -13.64 -9.04
CA ALA A 23 -2.58 -13.51 -9.67
C ALA A 23 -2.92 -12.05 -10.02
N THR A 24 -1.91 -11.21 -10.25
CA THR A 24 -2.08 -9.74 -10.37
C THR A 24 -3.04 -9.37 -11.50
N GLU A 25 -2.85 -9.93 -12.69
CA GLU A 25 -3.66 -9.61 -13.86
C GLU A 25 -5.14 -9.96 -13.64
N ASP A 26 -5.42 -11.17 -13.19
CA ASP A 26 -6.78 -11.62 -12.92
C ASP A 26 -7.43 -10.83 -11.78
N THR A 27 -6.67 -10.50 -10.74
CA THR A 27 -7.14 -9.68 -9.61
C THR A 27 -7.55 -8.29 -10.10
N LEU A 28 -6.70 -7.61 -10.86
CA LEU A 28 -6.98 -6.27 -11.37
C LEU A 28 -8.15 -6.28 -12.36
N LYS A 29 -8.24 -7.30 -13.21
CA LYS A 29 -9.36 -7.47 -14.14
C LYS A 29 -10.69 -7.58 -13.40
N ILE A 30 -10.74 -8.38 -12.34
CA ILE A 30 -11.96 -8.55 -11.55
C ILE A 30 -12.27 -7.28 -10.75
N LEU A 31 -11.28 -6.62 -10.14
CA LEU A 31 -11.48 -5.40 -9.35
C LEU A 31 -12.09 -4.25 -10.17
N LYS A 32 -11.74 -4.14 -11.47
CA LYS A 32 -12.31 -3.12 -12.38
C LYS A 32 -13.82 -3.23 -12.56
N GLU A 33 -14.41 -4.37 -12.24
CA GLU A 33 -15.86 -4.61 -12.37
C GLU A 33 -16.65 -4.10 -11.14
N TYR A 34 -15.95 -3.71 -10.05
CA TYR A 34 -16.56 -3.33 -8.78
C TYR A 34 -16.11 -1.93 -8.35
N PRO A 35 -17.03 -0.96 -8.18
CA PRO A 35 -16.70 0.39 -7.70
C PRO A 35 -16.44 0.37 -6.19
N LEU A 36 -15.33 -0.24 -5.77
CA LEU A 36 -14.93 -0.39 -4.38
C LEU A 36 -13.78 0.55 -4.03
N ARG A 37 -13.64 0.81 -2.74
CA ARG A 37 -12.43 1.38 -2.14
C ARG A 37 -11.69 0.31 -1.34
N GLY A 38 -10.39 0.41 -1.30
CA GLY A 38 -9.60 -0.60 -0.58
C GLY A 38 -8.11 -0.33 -0.63
N VAL A 39 -7.38 -1.34 -0.21
CA VAL A 39 -5.92 -1.35 -0.23
C VAL A 39 -5.41 -2.65 -0.86
N MET A 40 -4.42 -2.53 -1.71
CA MET A 40 -3.63 -3.68 -2.15
C MET A 40 -2.61 -3.98 -1.05
N HIS A 41 -2.86 -5.04 -0.30
CA HIS A 41 -2.02 -5.48 0.82
C HIS A 41 -0.65 -5.92 0.34
N CYS A 42 0.37 -5.55 1.11
CA CYS A 42 1.76 -5.96 0.92
C CYS A 42 2.26 -5.70 -0.51
N PHE A 43 1.95 -4.51 -1.04
CA PHE A 43 2.29 -4.18 -2.42
C PHE A 43 3.80 -4.26 -2.66
N ASN A 44 4.17 -5.03 -3.68
CA ASN A 44 5.55 -5.17 -4.15
C ASN A 44 5.59 -5.38 -5.68
N GLY A 45 4.71 -4.69 -6.39
CA GLY A 45 4.57 -4.78 -7.84
C GLY A 45 5.36 -3.73 -8.61
N SER A 46 5.17 -3.71 -9.93
CA SER A 46 5.75 -2.70 -10.81
C SER A 46 5.02 -1.37 -10.71
N LYS A 47 5.63 -0.30 -11.27
CA LYS A 47 5.04 1.02 -11.39
C LYS A 47 3.71 1.00 -12.15
N GLU A 48 3.65 0.26 -13.25
CA GLU A 48 2.43 0.12 -14.09
C GLU A 48 1.29 -0.54 -13.31
N THR A 49 1.62 -1.56 -12.51
CA THR A 49 0.65 -2.21 -11.61
C THR A 49 0.15 -1.23 -10.55
N ALA A 50 1.06 -0.47 -9.94
CA ALA A 50 0.69 0.55 -8.96
C ALA A 50 -0.23 1.62 -9.57
N GLN A 51 0.08 2.12 -10.76
CA GLN A 51 -0.76 3.10 -11.47
C GLN A 51 -2.17 2.57 -11.72
N GLN A 52 -2.32 1.30 -12.12
CA GLN A 52 -3.63 0.70 -12.32
C GLN A 52 -4.44 0.64 -11.00
N ILE A 53 -3.79 0.25 -9.90
CA ILE A 53 -4.39 0.18 -8.57
C ILE A 53 -4.85 1.57 -8.11
N LEU A 54 -3.99 2.57 -8.24
CA LEU A 54 -4.27 3.94 -7.84
C LEU A 54 -5.40 4.58 -8.69
N ASN A 55 -5.44 4.30 -10.00
CA ASN A 55 -6.48 4.77 -10.90
C ASN A 55 -7.87 4.19 -10.58
N MET A 56 -7.92 3.01 -9.93
CA MET A 56 -9.16 2.45 -9.40
C MET A 56 -9.57 3.05 -8.05
N GLY A 57 -8.80 3.99 -7.48
CA GLY A 57 -9.08 4.61 -6.19
C GLY A 57 -8.58 3.82 -4.98
N PHE A 58 -7.80 2.77 -5.20
CA PHE A 58 -7.22 1.96 -4.13
C PHE A 58 -5.96 2.60 -3.54
N TYR A 59 -5.60 2.17 -2.35
CA TYR A 59 -4.34 2.46 -1.68
C TYR A 59 -3.33 1.35 -1.89
N LEU A 60 -2.04 1.67 -1.70
CA LEU A 60 -0.95 0.68 -1.64
C LEU A 60 -0.56 0.46 -0.18
N GLY A 61 -0.61 -0.78 0.29
CA GLY A 61 -0.12 -1.20 1.61
C GLY A 61 1.40 -1.42 1.55
N ILE A 62 2.14 -0.68 2.36
CA ILE A 62 3.61 -0.71 2.40
C ILE A 62 4.07 -1.28 3.73
N GLY A 63 4.71 -2.43 3.66
CA GLY A 63 5.22 -3.17 4.81
C GLY A 63 6.73 -3.34 4.84
N GLY A 64 7.20 -4.26 5.67
CA GLY A 64 8.62 -4.51 5.95
C GLY A 64 9.48 -4.77 4.71
N VAL A 65 8.89 -5.26 3.62
CA VAL A 65 9.57 -5.52 2.35
C VAL A 65 10.30 -4.29 1.81
N LEU A 66 9.77 -3.08 2.04
CA LEU A 66 10.41 -1.82 1.64
C LEU A 66 11.84 -1.67 2.18
N THR A 67 12.14 -2.27 3.32
CA THR A 67 13.45 -2.18 3.99
C THR A 67 14.46 -3.22 3.51
N PHE A 68 14.06 -4.15 2.63
CA PHE A 68 14.93 -5.26 2.21
C PHE A 68 15.93 -4.81 1.17
N LYS A 69 17.20 -5.23 1.34
CA LYS A 69 18.34 -4.79 0.52
C LYS A 69 18.14 -4.97 -0.99
N ASN A 70 17.49 -6.06 -1.40
CA ASN A 70 17.30 -6.42 -2.82
C ASN A 70 15.89 -6.09 -3.33
N CYS A 71 15.11 -5.31 -2.59
CA CYS A 71 13.76 -4.93 -2.99
C CYS A 71 13.80 -3.67 -3.87
N LYS A 72 13.14 -3.73 -5.02
CA LYS A 72 13.01 -2.59 -5.94
C LYS A 72 11.84 -1.65 -5.59
N LEU A 73 11.11 -1.95 -4.51
CA LEU A 73 9.92 -1.17 -4.16
C LEU A 73 10.23 0.30 -3.89
N ALA A 74 11.39 0.61 -3.30
CA ALA A 74 11.81 1.98 -3.06
C ALA A 74 11.95 2.76 -4.37
N ASP A 75 12.60 2.17 -5.38
CA ASP A 75 12.77 2.78 -6.72
C ASP A 75 11.40 2.94 -7.39
N THR A 76 10.56 1.90 -7.34
CA THR A 76 9.19 1.93 -7.87
C THR A 76 8.36 3.06 -7.26
N LEU A 77 8.40 3.24 -5.94
CA LEU A 77 7.65 4.29 -5.25
C LEU A 77 8.20 5.69 -5.58
N PHE A 78 9.51 5.85 -5.69
CA PHE A 78 10.13 7.09 -6.12
C PHE A 78 9.69 7.48 -7.54
N GLU A 79 9.85 6.58 -8.52
CA GLU A 79 9.43 6.82 -9.90
C GLU A 79 7.93 7.09 -10.05
N LEU A 80 7.11 6.44 -9.22
CA LEU A 80 5.67 6.62 -9.20
C LEU A 80 5.30 8.03 -8.71
N ASN A 81 6.00 8.56 -7.71
CA ASN A 81 5.79 9.90 -7.20
C ASN A 81 6.21 10.97 -8.21
N GLU A 82 7.36 10.80 -8.87
CA GLU A 82 7.81 11.66 -9.96
C GLU A 82 6.79 11.70 -11.10
N TRP A 83 6.25 10.54 -11.46
CA TRP A 83 5.19 10.46 -12.47
C TRP A 83 3.93 11.23 -12.04
N ALA A 84 3.50 11.08 -10.79
CA ALA A 84 2.32 11.76 -10.28
C ALA A 84 2.48 13.28 -10.31
N ILE A 85 3.63 13.79 -9.83
CA ILE A 85 3.95 15.22 -9.84
C ILE A 85 3.98 15.77 -11.28
N THR A 86 4.62 15.04 -12.20
CA THR A 86 4.72 15.45 -13.61
C THR A 86 3.37 15.51 -14.33
N ASN A 87 2.38 14.74 -13.85
CA ASN A 87 1.04 14.69 -14.43
C ASN A 87 -0.01 15.47 -13.60
N ASP A 88 0.42 16.47 -12.81
CA ASP A 88 -0.44 17.29 -11.96
C ASP A 88 -1.35 16.49 -11.02
N GLN A 89 -0.91 15.32 -10.60
CA GLN A 89 -1.63 14.48 -9.64
C GLN A 89 -1.17 14.76 -8.21
N SER A 90 -2.00 14.38 -7.25
CA SER A 90 -1.63 14.44 -5.83
C SER A 90 -0.41 13.55 -5.55
N PRO A 91 0.47 13.95 -4.63
CA PRO A 91 1.59 13.10 -4.20
C PRO A 91 1.14 11.69 -3.83
N ILE A 92 1.92 10.70 -4.24
CA ILE A 92 1.60 9.28 -4.02
C ILE A 92 1.46 8.95 -2.53
N THR A 93 2.15 9.68 -1.66
CA THR A 93 2.01 9.55 -0.20
C THR A 93 0.56 9.63 0.26
N ASN A 94 -0.31 10.37 -0.43
CA ASN A 94 -1.74 10.47 -0.15
C ASN A 94 -2.52 9.18 -0.48
N ARG A 95 -1.87 8.17 -1.03
CA ARG A 95 -2.44 6.86 -1.40
C ARG A 95 -1.68 5.68 -0.81
N LEU A 96 -0.82 5.92 0.19
CA LEU A 96 -0.08 4.87 0.87
C LEU A 96 -0.66 4.61 2.27
N LEU A 97 -0.62 3.36 2.68
CA LEU A 97 -0.84 2.90 4.06
C LEU A 97 0.40 2.18 4.55
N LEU A 98 0.73 2.33 5.82
CA LEU A 98 1.72 1.47 6.47
C LEU A 98 1.04 0.23 7.05
N GLU A 99 1.72 -0.89 6.94
CA GLU A 99 1.24 -2.18 7.46
C GLU A 99 2.38 -3.08 7.91
N THR A 100 2.08 -4.22 8.51
CA THR A 100 3.08 -5.15 9.03
C THR A 100 3.13 -6.49 8.30
N ASP A 101 1.98 -7.06 7.92
CA ASP A 101 1.81 -8.47 7.58
C ASP A 101 2.25 -9.42 8.73
N GLY A 102 2.14 -8.92 9.97
CA GLY A 102 2.56 -9.69 11.15
C GLY A 102 1.83 -11.04 11.28
N PRO A 103 2.53 -12.11 11.65
CA PRO A 103 3.89 -12.15 12.22
C PRO A 103 5.02 -12.26 11.18
N TYR A 104 4.74 -12.09 9.90
CA TYR A 104 5.69 -12.27 8.79
C TYR A 104 6.36 -10.95 8.39
N LEU A 105 7.37 -11.04 7.52
CA LEU A 105 8.01 -9.94 6.81
C LEU A 105 8.54 -8.82 7.71
N ALA A 106 9.11 -9.18 8.87
CA ALA A 106 9.75 -8.20 9.76
C ALA A 106 10.76 -7.33 9.00
N PRO A 107 10.75 -5.99 9.19
CA PRO A 107 11.64 -5.07 8.51
C PRO A 107 13.10 -5.28 8.96
N THR A 108 14.05 -4.88 8.12
CA THR A 108 15.47 -4.83 8.48
C THR A 108 15.65 -3.84 9.65
N PRO A 109 16.46 -4.16 10.72
CA PRO A 109 17.37 -5.31 10.81
C PRO A 109 16.74 -6.60 11.37
N HIS A 110 15.45 -6.64 11.66
CA HIS A 110 14.74 -7.74 12.33
C HIS A 110 14.28 -8.88 11.38
N ARG A 111 14.90 -8.99 10.20
CA ARG A 111 14.54 -10.06 9.25
C ARG A 111 14.75 -11.44 9.86
N GLY A 112 13.71 -12.30 9.73
CA GLY A 112 13.70 -13.66 10.30
C GLY A 112 13.15 -13.73 11.73
N GLU A 113 12.93 -12.58 12.37
CA GLU A 113 12.24 -12.48 13.65
C GLU A 113 10.72 -12.39 13.43
N ARG A 114 9.96 -12.51 14.53
CA ARG A 114 8.52 -12.25 14.51
C ARG A 114 8.25 -10.76 14.27
N ASN A 115 7.46 -10.45 13.26
CA ASN A 115 7.04 -9.08 12.99
C ASN A 115 5.96 -8.62 13.97
N GLU A 116 6.07 -7.38 14.42
CA GLU A 116 5.17 -6.73 15.38
C GLU A 116 4.89 -5.28 14.95
N SER A 117 3.76 -4.73 15.38
CA SER A 117 3.34 -3.36 15.01
C SER A 117 4.37 -2.29 15.41
N ARG A 118 5.13 -2.48 16.50
CA ARG A 118 6.20 -1.55 16.91
C ARG A 118 7.31 -1.40 15.87
N LEU A 119 7.53 -2.41 15.03
CA LEU A 119 8.55 -2.39 13.97
C LEU A 119 8.13 -1.58 12.75
N MET A 120 6.88 -1.16 12.66
CA MET A 120 6.37 -0.35 11.57
C MET A 120 7.07 1.01 11.46
N ILE A 121 7.66 1.50 12.55
CA ILE A 121 8.47 2.72 12.53
C ILE A 121 9.64 2.64 11.55
N LEU A 122 10.28 1.47 11.41
CA LEU A 122 11.38 1.25 10.46
C LEU A 122 10.92 1.35 9.00
N VAL A 123 9.67 0.97 8.74
CA VAL A 123 9.06 1.15 7.40
C VAL A 123 8.81 2.63 7.14
N ALA A 124 8.29 3.37 8.14
CA ALA A 124 8.09 4.81 8.05
C ALA A 124 9.39 5.57 7.82
N GLU A 125 10.45 5.24 8.53
CA GLU A 125 11.80 5.82 8.36
C GLU A 125 12.32 5.58 6.93
N ARG A 126 12.17 4.35 6.42
CA ARG A 126 12.59 4.04 5.05
C ARG A 126 11.77 4.80 4.01
N LEU A 127 10.47 4.92 4.21
CA LEU A 127 9.59 5.67 3.31
C LEU A 127 9.92 7.18 3.32
N ALA A 128 10.25 7.73 4.49
CA ALA A 128 10.72 9.10 4.65
C ALA A 128 11.99 9.38 3.83
N GLN A 129 12.93 8.43 3.82
CA GLN A 129 14.13 8.50 2.97
C GLN A 129 13.79 8.49 1.47
N VAL A 130 12.84 7.62 1.04
CA VAL A 130 12.41 7.53 -0.36
C VAL A 130 11.83 8.86 -0.86
N TYR A 131 11.05 9.54 -0.02
CA TYR A 131 10.37 10.79 -0.40
C TYR A 131 11.07 12.06 0.08
N ASN A 132 12.25 11.93 0.68
CA ASN A 132 13.03 13.06 1.23
C ASN A 132 12.17 13.98 2.11
N CYS A 133 11.44 13.39 3.05
CA CYS A 133 10.58 14.10 4.01
C CYS A 133 10.83 13.59 5.44
N SER A 134 10.16 14.18 6.43
CA SER A 134 10.30 13.73 7.81
C SER A 134 9.49 12.45 8.09
N VAL A 135 9.90 11.67 9.09
CA VAL A 135 9.18 10.47 9.53
C VAL A 135 7.80 10.83 10.06
N GLU A 136 7.70 11.96 10.74
CA GLU A 136 6.44 12.50 11.27
C GLU A 136 5.44 12.78 10.13
N GLN A 137 5.89 13.36 9.03
CA GLN A 137 5.07 13.62 7.84
C GLN A 137 4.54 12.32 7.23
N VAL A 138 5.38 11.27 7.16
CA VAL A 138 4.96 9.93 6.71
C VAL A 138 3.89 9.37 7.63
N ILE A 139 4.14 9.37 8.95
CA ILE A 139 3.21 8.83 9.95
C ILE A 139 1.87 9.57 9.91
N GLU A 140 1.90 10.90 9.89
CA GLU A 140 0.68 11.71 9.83
C GLU A 140 -0.13 11.42 8.57
N THR A 141 0.52 11.42 7.41
CA THR A 141 -0.15 11.22 6.12
C THR A 141 -0.73 9.82 6.01
N THR A 142 0.04 8.78 6.33
CA THR A 142 -0.43 7.40 6.22
C THR A 142 -1.50 7.06 7.26
N SER A 143 -1.42 7.64 8.47
CA SER A 143 -2.46 7.52 9.48
C SER A 143 -3.77 8.19 9.05
N ARG A 144 -3.69 9.40 8.48
CA ARG A 144 -4.85 10.09 7.90
C ARG A 144 -5.49 9.26 6.78
N ASN A 145 -4.68 8.68 5.91
CA ASN A 145 -5.13 7.81 4.84
C ASN A 145 -5.87 6.57 5.38
N ALA A 146 -5.31 5.91 6.40
CA ALA A 146 -5.93 4.75 7.03
C ALA A 146 -7.27 5.12 7.68
N LYS A 147 -7.31 6.22 8.43
CA LYS A 147 -8.57 6.73 9.03
C LYS A 147 -9.62 7.03 7.96
N ALA A 148 -9.24 7.66 6.86
CA ALA A 148 -10.15 7.97 5.76
C ALA A 148 -10.69 6.69 5.08
N LEU A 149 -9.80 5.73 4.77
CA LEU A 149 -10.20 4.48 4.11
C LEU A 149 -11.15 3.65 4.98
N PHE A 150 -10.76 3.44 6.24
CA PHE A 150 -11.51 2.57 7.16
C PHE A 150 -12.57 3.30 8.00
N ARG A 151 -12.76 4.62 7.79
CA ARG A 151 -13.72 5.45 8.52
C ARG A 151 -13.53 5.40 10.05
N ILE A 152 -12.27 5.38 10.49
CA ILE A 152 -11.91 5.38 11.92
C ILE A 152 -11.92 6.83 12.42
N LYS A 153 -12.59 7.07 13.55
CA LYS A 153 -12.65 8.37 14.23
C LYS A 153 -11.35 8.68 14.99
#